data_c493fd3e94e5301073a103170f7a7626
#
_entry.id   c493fd3e94e5301073a103170f7a7626
#
_cell.length_a   1.000
_cell.length_b   1.000
_cell.length_c   1.000
_cell.angle_alpha   90.00
_cell.angle_beta   90.00
_cell.angle_gamma   90.00
#
_symmetry.space_group_name_H-M   'P 1'
#
loop_
_entity.id
_entity.type
_entity.pdbx_description
1 polymer ?
#
loop_
_entity_poly.entity_id
_entity_poly.type
_entity_poly.pdbx_seq_one_letter_code
_entity_poly.pdbx_strand_id
1 'polypeptide(L)'
;MERKQQSKVCVHLLDKEKPYYFSPEQQKSTPPNFFQHSLKLAWDNRNYIATCCCDPAQELKLYVRSNKGSGPFTLRRNPNTGPRHKQSCSYHSRVNTDSGAQAYSSSAVREEEDGTLRIGLDFSLRVSTADPERAAPAAMHPPRERKQVKRLRKMKMLGLLHLLWENTGLNEWAPWLEGKRRLTTVMTRLQKEASSIKQGRTVLADVLLLQGNEHANKKAVSYACANSRRLIVISELNEWSPALIASNNLSLVGTTKNSPPAGMPYLNIDSSRWESSLARFPRDVAWWQRGGKIIAVAVTDVPVKKTSEKSGREYFSACVRQVVLMMVSERWIPLDSSYEGIIEEKLAKERRQFIKPLIYDSAEDQYHPDFILTDVNGADFVPLEVWGRDTEDYLQHRAVKEKWYQQEFGDSWWSWDAVRDPRGEEISTFPSRKEHYKFRYPIEKET
;
A
#
# COMPACT_ATOMS: atom_id res chain seq x y z
N MET A 1 -12.17 3.85 23.62
CA MET A 1 -12.41 3.86 22.17
C MET A 1 -13.76 4.47 21.93
N GLU A 2 -13.83 5.70 21.52
CA GLU A 2 -15.06 6.25 20.97
C GLU A 2 -15.42 5.45 19.72
N ARG A 3 -16.62 4.87 19.69
CA ARG A 3 -17.11 4.19 18.48
C ARG A 3 -17.24 5.22 17.38
N LYS A 4 -16.58 5.01 16.24
CA LYS A 4 -16.80 5.84 15.06
C LYS A 4 -18.30 5.97 14.82
N GLN A 5 -18.78 7.20 14.70
CA GLN A 5 -20.19 7.50 14.54
C GLN A 5 -20.52 7.69 13.06
N GLN A 6 -21.65 7.17 12.64
CA GLN A 6 -22.16 7.45 11.32
C GLN A 6 -22.48 8.94 11.21
N SER A 7 -21.96 9.60 10.18
CA SER A 7 -22.18 11.04 9.97
C SER A 7 -23.41 11.28 9.10
N LYS A 8 -23.98 12.50 9.18
CA LYS A 8 -25.00 12.96 8.25
C LYS A 8 -24.44 12.89 6.83
N VAL A 9 -25.27 12.44 5.89
CA VAL A 9 -24.91 12.39 4.46
C VAL A 9 -25.89 13.20 3.62
N CYS A 10 -25.42 13.71 2.51
CA CYS A 10 -26.21 14.39 1.49
C CYS A 10 -26.27 13.49 0.25
N VAL A 11 -27.45 13.33 -0.34
CA VAL A 11 -27.64 12.67 -1.65
C VAL A 11 -28.43 13.64 -2.53
N HIS A 12 -27.82 14.12 -3.60
CA HIS A 12 -28.41 14.98 -4.59
C HIS A 12 -28.59 14.23 -5.90
N LEU A 13 -29.83 13.89 -6.21
CA LEU A 13 -30.24 13.40 -7.53
C LEU A 13 -30.27 14.62 -8.46
N LEU A 14 -29.47 14.64 -9.51
CA LEU A 14 -29.26 15.83 -10.34
C LEU A 14 -30.47 16.21 -11.22
N ASP A 15 -31.47 15.36 -11.28
CA ASP A 15 -32.80 15.63 -11.86
C ASP A 15 -33.78 16.34 -10.88
N LYS A 16 -33.35 16.54 -9.61
CA LYS A 16 -34.13 17.20 -8.56
C LYS A 16 -33.51 18.54 -8.21
N GLU A 17 -34.38 19.53 -7.89
CA GLU A 17 -33.92 20.87 -7.53
C GLU A 17 -33.10 20.92 -6.23
N LYS A 18 -33.38 20.05 -5.26
CA LYS A 18 -32.78 20.10 -3.93
C LYS A 18 -32.19 18.78 -3.51
N PRO A 19 -31.04 18.81 -2.80
CA PRO A 19 -30.43 17.63 -2.23
C PRO A 19 -31.23 17.12 -1.01
N TYR A 20 -31.15 15.82 -0.76
CA TYR A 20 -31.68 15.18 0.42
C TYR A 20 -30.59 14.99 1.47
N TYR A 21 -30.89 15.27 2.74
CA TYR A 21 -29.98 15.10 3.85
C TYR A 21 -30.50 14.01 4.77
N PHE A 22 -29.66 13.05 5.11
CA PHE A 22 -30.03 11.90 5.94
C PHE A 22 -29.20 11.87 7.23
N SER A 23 -29.88 11.89 8.38
CA SER A 23 -29.24 11.71 9.68
C SER A 23 -28.73 10.25 9.84
N PRO A 24 -27.85 9.98 10.83
CA PRO A 24 -27.43 8.61 11.14
C PRO A 24 -28.58 7.64 11.44
N GLU A 25 -29.67 8.14 12.08
CA GLU A 25 -30.85 7.36 12.42
C GLU A 25 -31.64 7.00 11.16
N GLN A 26 -31.83 7.95 10.24
CA GLN A 26 -32.49 7.71 8.96
C GLN A 26 -31.73 6.73 8.08
N GLN A 27 -30.40 6.73 8.13
CA GLN A 27 -29.56 5.78 7.40
C GLN A 27 -29.67 4.34 7.96
N LYS A 28 -29.97 4.20 9.26
CA LYS A 28 -30.09 2.90 9.95
C LYS A 28 -31.52 2.34 9.98
N SER A 29 -32.50 3.13 9.60
CA SER A 29 -33.90 2.70 9.64
C SER A 29 -34.14 1.49 8.73
N THR A 30 -35.03 0.59 9.16
CA THR A 30 -35.31 -0.64 8.43
C THR A 30 -35.97 -0.34 7.07
N PRO A 31 -35.58 -1.00 5.97
CA PRO A 31 -36.23 -0.87 4.67
C PRO A 31 -37.69 -1.47 4.73
N PRO A 32 -38.62 -0.91 3.93
CA PRO A 32 -38.44 0.18 2.96
C PRO A 32 -38.44 1.54 3.64
N ASN A 33 -37.43 2.37 3.33
CA ASN A 33 -37.35 3.75 3.84
C ASN A 33 -36.90 4.71 2.73
N PHE A 34 -37.05 6.01 2.96
CA PHE A 34 -36.76 7.03 1.98
C PHE A 34 -35.26 7.09 1.64
N PHE A 35 -34.36 6.75 2.57
CA PHE A 35 -32.92 6.67 2.31
C PHE A 35 -32.61 5.59 1.27
N GLN A 36 -33.08 4.35 1.46
CA GLN A 36 -32.89 3.26 0.51
C GLN A 36 -33.53 3.55 -0.84
N HIS A 37 -34.71 4.20 -0.85
CA HIS A 37 -35.35 4.63 -2.10
C HIS A 37 -34.47 5.64 -2.86
N SER A 38 -33.91 6.64 -2.16
CA SER A 38 -33.04 7.64 -2.76
C SER A 38 -31.74 7.01 -3.31
N LEU A 39 -31.15 6.06 -2.56
CA LEU A 39 -29.98 5.34 -3.04
C LEU A 39 -30.29 4.45 -4.25
N LYS A 40 -31.48 3.84 -4.30
CA LYS A 40 -31.93 3.07 -5.47
C LYS A 40 -32.05 3.97 -6.70
N LEU A 41 -32.69 5.13 -6.58
CA LEU A 41 -32.79 6.08 -7.68
C LEU A 41 -31.41 6.58 -8.15
N ALA A 42 -30.49 6.86 -7.22
CA ALA A 42 -29.12 7.22 -7.51
C ALA A 42 -28.37 6.09 -8.26
N TRP A 43 -28.60 4.85 -7.84
CA TRP A 43 -28.02 3.66 -8.48
C TRP A 43 -28.53 3.46 -9.91
N ASP A 44 -29.85 3.50 -10.07
CA ASP A 44 -30.51 3.21 -11.35
C ASP A 44 -30.16 4.28 -12.41
N ASN A 45 -30.15 5.56 -12.03
CA ASN A 45 -29.94 6.68 -12.96
C ASN A 45 -28.48 7.08 -13.12
N ARG A 46 -27.58 6.70 -12.20
CA ARG A 46 -26.16 7.09 -12.17
C ARG A 46 -25.89 8.61 -12.21
N ASN A 47 -26.91 9.43 -12.12
CA ASN A 47 -26.86 10.89 -12.19
C ASN A 47 -27.14 11.50 -10.80
N TYR A 48 -26.14 11.48 -9.92
CA TYR A 48 -26.23 11.95 -8.56
C TYR A 48 -24.90 12.45 -8.00
N ILE A 49 -24.95 13.23 -6.94
CA ILE A 49 -23.83 13.58 -6.08
C ILE A 49 -24.17 13.14 -4.66
N ALA A 50 -23.32 12.31 -4.05
CA ALA A 50 -23.43 11.96 -2.66
C ALA A 50 -22.19 12.43 -1.88
N THR A 51 -22.39 13.02 -0.69
CA THR A 51 -21.30 13.56 0.13
C THR A 51 -21.50 13.24 1.61
N CYS A 52 -20.39 13.06 2.32
CA CYS A 52 -20.39 12.98 3.77
C CYS A 52 -20.30 14.37 4.38
N CYS A 53 -21.20 14.70 5.31
CA CYS A 53 -21.24 15.99 5.97
C CYS A 53 -20.42 16.03 7.29
N CYS A 54 -19.47 15.11 7.49
CA CYS A 54 -18.66 15.12 8.71
C CYS A 54 -17.75 16.34 8.82
N ASP A 55 -17.31 16.91 7.70
CA ASP A 55 -16.57 18.15 7.62
C ASP A 55 -17.20 19.08 6.56
N PRO A 56 -17.91 20.14 6.97
CA PRO A 56 -18.55 21.06 6.05
C PRO A 56 -17.58 21.85 5.17
N ALA A 57 -16.31 21.98 5.57
CA ALA A 57 -15.29 22.70 4.82
C ALA A 57 -14.74 21.88 3.63
N GLN A 58 -15.08 20.58 3.55
CA GLN A 58 -14.58 19.69 2.53
C GLN A 58 -15.73 18.98 1.78
N GLU A 59 -15.60 18.88 0.47
CA GLU A 59 -16.49 18.05 -0.35
C GLU A 59 -16.00 16.59 -0.29
N LEU A 60 -16.56 15.82 0.63
CA LEU A 60 -16.19 14.41 0.87
C LEU A 60 -17.15 13.48 0.13
N LYS A 61 -16.85 13.21 -1.13
CA LYS A 61 -17.69 12.44 -2.02
C LYS A 61 -17.82 10.98 -1.60
N LEU A 62 -19.03 10.46 -1.80
CA LEU A 62 -19.43 9.09 -1.59
C LEU A 62 -20.03 8.54 -2.88
N TYR A 63 -20.02 7.23 -3.06
CA TYR A 63 -20.73 6.56 -4.13
C TYR A 63 -21.69 5.50 -3.61
N VAL A 64 -22.76 5.25 -4.38
CA VAL A 64 -23.75 4.24 -4.04
C VAL A 64 -23.25 2.87 -4.51
N ARG A 65 -23.39 1.87 -3.67
CA ARG A 65 -23.09 0.47 -3.95
C ARG A 65 -24.28 -0.42 -3.65
N SER A 66 -24.50 -1.42 -4.50
CA SER A 66 -25.51 -2.48 -4.29
C SER A 66 -24.84 -3.79 -3.89
N ASN A 67 -25.37 -4.43 -2.86
CA ASN A 67 -24.94 -5.79 -2.50
C ASN A 67 -25.78 -6.82 -3.29
N LYS A 68 -25.48 -7.09 -4.54
CA LYS A 68 -26.15 -8.05 -5.45
C LYS A 68 -27.05 -7.44 -6.54
N GLY A 69 -26.92 -6.16 -6.88
CA GLY A 69 -27.70 -5.52 -7.95
C GLY A 69 -29.17 -5.20 -7.61
N SER A 70 -29.69 -5.67 -6.47
CA SER A 70 -31.10 -5.50 -6.07
C SER A 70 -31.31 -4.91 -4.67
N GLY A 71 -30.20 -4.47 -3.98
CA GLY A 71 -30.26 -3.91 -2.63
C GLY A 71 -29.93 -4.92 -1.51
N PRO A 72 -29.72 -4.49 -0.27
CA PRO A 72 -29.77 -3.09 0.16
C PRO A 72 -28.63 -2.27 -0.41
N PHE A 73 -28.91 -1.00 -0.70
CA PHE A 73 -27.92 -0.06 -1.18
C PHE A 73 -27.14 0.58 -0.02
N THR A 74 -25.84 0.83 -0.22
CA THR A 74 -24.97 1.45 0.78
C THR A 74 -24.19 2.60 0.16
N LEU A 75 -23.80 3.59 0.98
CA LEU A 75 -22.84 4.60 0.57
C LEU A 75 -21.43 4.16 0.96
N ARG A 76 -20.50 4.34 0.05
CA ARG A 76 -19.08 4.10 0.24
C ARG A 76 -18.29 5.37 -0.02
N ARG A 77 -17.16 5.55 0.64
CA ARG A 77 -16.27 6.67 0.36
C ARG A 77 -15.52 6.45 -0.95
N ASN A 78 -15.21 7.51 -1.65
CA ASN A 78 -14.31 7.44 -2.81
C ASN A 78 -12.91 6.98 -2.37
N PRO A 79 -12.15 6.30 -3.26
CA PRO A 79 -10.80 5.86 -2.97
C PRO A 79 -9.91 6.98 -2.39
N ASN A 80 -9.07 6.64 -1.41
CA ASN A 80 -8.10 7.50 -0.73
C ASN A 80 -8.67 8.77 -0.06
N THR A 81 -9.98 8.85 0.17
CA THR A 81 -10.59 9.98 0.89
C THR A 81 -10.71 9.75 2.40
N GLY A 82 -10.39 8.54 2.88
CA GLY A 82 -10.51 8.18 4.30
C GLY A 82 -9.85 9.17 5.27
N PRO A 83 -8.59 9.60 5.07
CA PRO A 83 -7.90 10.56 5.93
C PRO A 83 -8.53 11.96 5.97
N ARG A 84 -9.33 12.30 4.99
CA ARG A 84 -9.99 13.60 4.87
C ARG A 84 -11.27 13.72 5.71
N HIS A 85 -11.85 12.58 6.13
CA HIS A 85 -12.98 12.57 7.03
C HIS A 85 -12.55 12.88 8.47
N LYS A 86 -13.42 13.46 9.28
CA LYS A 86 -13.15 13.64 10.73
C LYS A 86 -12.92 12.30 11.41
N GLN A 87 -12.01 12.22 12.37
CA GLN A 87 -11.66 10.98 13.09
C GLN A 87 -12.85 10.23 13.69
N SER A 88 -13.87 10.99 14.14
CA SER A 88 -15.12 10.43 14.67
C SER A 88 -16.05 9.88 13.60
N CYS A 89 -15.81 10.12 12.31
CA CYS A 89 -16.66 9.69 11.21
C CYS A 89 -16.45 8.20 10.88
N SER A 90 -17.53 7.48 10.57
CA SER A 90 -17.45 6.08 10.14
C SER A 90 -16.69 5.88 8.82
N TYR A 91 -16.64 6.90 7.96
CA TYR A 91 -15.86 6.88 6.72
C TYR A 91 -14.40 7.27 6.92
N HIS A 92 -14.00 7.70 8.13
CA HIS A 92 -12.61 7.99 8.41
C HIS A 92 -11.77 6.72 8.42
N SER A 93 -10.68 6.72 7.67
CA SER A 93 -9.59 5.76 7.77
C SER A 93 -8.31 6.50 7.40
N ARG A 94 -7.37 6.53 8.29
CA ARG A 94 -6.02 7.04 8.00
C ARG A 94 -5.20 6.00 7.25
N VAL A 95 -5.44 4.76 7.62
CA VAL A 95 -5.05 3.54 6.92
C VAL A 95 -6.31 2.74 6.81
N ASN A 96 -6.55 2.06 5.69
CA ASN A 96 -7.60 1.06 5.62
C ASN A 96 -7.24 -0.07 6.58
N THR A 97 -7.57 0.09 7.87
CA THR A 97 -7.31 -0.90 8.92
C THR A 97 -8.11 -2.18 8.70
N ASP A 98 -9.12 -2.13 7.87
CA ASP A 98 -9.96 -3.24 7.47
C ASP A 98 -9.62 -3.77 6.07
N SER A 99 -8.64 -3.16 5.38
CA SER A 99 -8.23 -3.60 4.05
C SER A 99 -7.27 -4.77 4.14
N GLY A 100 -7.53 -5.79 3.36
CA GLY A 100 -6.68 -6.96 3.26
C GLY A 100 -5.98 -6.99 1.91
N ALA A 101 -4.77 -6.48 1.81
CA ALA A 101 -3.91 -6.93 0.73
C ALA A 101 -3.73 -8.44 0.84
N GLN A 102 -3.50 -9.13 -0.26
CA GLN A 102 -3.11 -10.55 -0.20
C GLN A 102 -1.88 -10.77 0.71
N ALA A 103 -1.13 -9.71 0.99
CA ALA A 103 0.08 -9.70 1.82
C ALA A 103 -0.19 -9.57 3.33
N TYR A 104 -1.34 -9.07 3.79
CA TYR A 104 -1.70 -9.03 5.22
C TYR A 104 -3.21 -8.98 5.43
N SER A 105 -3.67 -9.35 6.63
CA SER A 105 -5.06 -9.26 7.03
C SER A 105 -5.36 -7.95 7.75
N SER A 106 -6.59 -7.49 7.66
CA SER A 106 -7.13 -6.26 8.28
C SER A 106 -6.77 -6.06 9.76
N SER A 107 -6.61 -7.15 10.51
CA SER A 107 -6.24 -7.08 11.92
C SER A 107 -4.73 -7.05 12.17
N ALA A 108 -3.88 -6.93 11.14
CA ALA A 108 -2.43 -6.79 11.29
C ALA A 108 -2.00 -5.34 11.59
N VAL A 109 -2.89 -4.37 11.40
CA VAL A 109 -2.66 -2.94 11.67
C VAL A 109 -3.73 -2.43 12.63
N ARG A 110 -3.32 -1.63 13.62
CA ARG A 110 -4.21 -0.93 14.54
C ARG A 110 -3.74 0.51 14.68
N GLU A 111 -4.64 1.44 14.50
CA GLU A 111 -4.42 2.85 14.81
C GLU A 111 -4.71 3.11 16.29
N GLU A 112 -3.81 3.80 16.99
CA GLU A 112 -3.97 4.27 18.36
C GLU A 112 -4.58 5.68 18.38
N GLU A 113 -5.02 6.14 19.56
CA GLU A 113 -5.68 7.45 19.70
C GLU A 113 -4.74 8.62 19.35
N ASP A 114 -3.43 8.45 19.53
CA ASP A 114 -2.40 9.43 19.17
C ASP A 114 -2.02 9.41 17.67
N GLY A 115 -2.71 8.61 16.86
CA GLY A 115 -2.44 8.43 15.44
C GLY A 115 -1.24 7.51 15.14
N THR A 116 -0.66 6.86 16.13
CA THR A 116 0.38 5.85 15.95
C THR A 116 -0.23 4.57 15.38
N LEU A 117 0.42 3.99 14.37
CA LEU A 117 0.03 2.70 13.82
C LEU A 117 0.79 1.57 14.51
N ARG A 118 0.09 0.64 15.13
CA ARG A 118 0.67 -0.62 15.60
C ARG A 118 0.52 -1.69 14.54
N ILE A 119 1.64 -2.31 14.18
CA ILE A 119 1.67 -3.40 13.22
C ILE A 119 2.10 -4.72 13.88
N GLY A 120 1.57 -5.82 13.36
CA GLY A 120 2.03 -7.18 13.67
C GLY A 120 2.81 -7.73 12.49
N LEU A 121 4.14 -7.83 12.58
CA LEU A 121 4.94 -8.50 11.55
C LEU A 121 4.98 -10.02 11.79
N ASP A 122 5.16 -10.80 10.72
CA ASP A 122 5.30 -12.26 10.80
C ASP A 122 6.67 -12.71 11.36
N PHE A 123 7.56 -11.76 11.60
CA PHE A 123 8.83 -11.93 12.28
C PHE A 123 8.97 -10.95 13.45
N SER A 124 9.84 -11.28 14.41
CA SER A 124 10.16 -10.38 15.54
C SER A 124 11.33 -9.47 15.18
N LEU A 125 11.18 -8.17 15.47
CA LEU A 125 12.29 -7.21 15.40
C LEU A 125 13.28 -7.43 16.57
N ARG A 126 12.81 -7.96 17.69
CA ARG A 126 13.67 -8.27 18.83
C ARG A 126 14.24 -9.68 18.70
N VAL A 127 15.55 -9.82 18.86
CA VAL A 127 16.21 -11.11 19.02
C VAL A 127 16.37 -11.37 20.52
N SER A 128 15.82 -12.49 20.98
CA SER A 128 16.01 -12.92 22.38
C SER A 128 17.40 -13.54 22.50
N THR A 129 18.18 -13.04 23.44
CA THR A 129 19.48 -13.62 23.83
C THR A 129 19.32 -14.72 24.91
N ALA A 130 18.13 -15.31 25.03
CA ALA A 130 17.93 -16.42 25.94
C ALA A 130 18.76 -17.61 25.43
N ASP A 131 19.86 -17.88 26.12
CA ASP A 131 20.61 -19.11 26.00
C ASP A 131 19.68 -20.31 26.18
N PRO A 132 19.67 -21.29 25.25
CA PRO A 132 18.83 -22.48 25.40
C PRO A 132 19.18 -23.30 26.65
N GLU A 133 20.38 -23.14 27.19
CA GLU A 133 20.87 -23.89 28.39
C GLU A 133 20.46 -23.29 29.75
N ARG A 134 19.84 -22.09 29.78
CA ARG A 134 19.31 -21.48 31.01
C ARG A 134 17.78 -21.42 31.06
N ALA A 135 17.11 -22.45 30.64
CA ALA A 135 15.71 -22.66 30.97
C ALA A 135 15.64 -23.23 32.41
N ALA A 136 15.81 -22.37 33.41
CA ALA A 136 15.39 -22.72 34.78
C ALA A 136 13.87 -23.00 34.75
N PRO A 137 13.38 -24.02 35.47
CA PRO A 137 11.96 -24.34 35.51
C PRO A 137 11.19 -23.10 35.98
N ALA A 138 10.20 -22.72 35.19
CA ALA A 138 9.35 -21.56 35.45
C ALA A 138 8.72 -21.69 36.84
N ALA A 139 9.08 -20.81 37.76
CA ALA A 139 8.37 -20.67 39.03
C ALA A 139 6.88 -20.45 38.72
N MET A 140 6.03 -21.31 39.27
CA MET A 140 4.57 -21.20 39.16
C MET A 140 4.12 -19.93 39.88
N HIS A 141 4.00 -18.84 39.13
CA HIS A 141 3.28 -17.67 39.60
C HIS A 141 1.78 -17.90 39.34
N PRO A 142 0.90 -17.54 40.28
CA PRO A 142 -0.53 -17.66 40.07
C PRO A 142 -0.97 -16.87 38.84
N PRO A 143 -1.99 -17.33 38.13
CA PRO A 143 -2.42 -16.69 36.88
C PRO A 143 -2.95 -15.28 37.18
N ARG A 144 -2.16 -14.25 36.87
CA ARG A 144 -2.69 -12.90 36.77
C ARG A 144 -3.71 -12.87 35.66
N GLU A 145 -4.92 -12.38 35.92
CA GLU A 145 -5.92 -12.12 34.89
C GLU A 145 -5.31 -11.25 33.77
N ARG A 146 -4.91 -11.90 32.70
CA ARG A 146 -4.45 -11.21 31.50
C ARG A 146 -5.70 -10.71 30.80
N LYS A 147 -5.98 -9.39 30.85
CA LYS A 147 -6.90 -8.78 29.90
C LYS A 147 -6.57 -9.34 28.52
N GLN A 148 -7.52 -9.99 27.88
CA GLN A 148 -7.36 -10.54 26.53
C GLN A 148 -7.14 -9.37 25.55
N VAL A 149 -5.90 -8.96 25.40
CA VAL A 149 -5.51 -8.05 24.32
C VAL A 149 -5.59 -8.89 23.04
N LYS A 150 -6.56 -8.59 22.18
CA LYS A 150 -6.67 -9.22 20.86
C LYS A 150 -5.30 -9.10 20.17
N ARG A 151 -4.64 -10.24 19.94
CA ARG A 151 -3.35 -10.27 19.24
C ARG A 151 -3.56 -9.80 17.83
N LEU A 152 -2.74 -8.86 17.36
CA LEU A 152 -2.71 -8.46 15.95
C LEU A 152 -2.37 -9.68 15.08
N ARG A 153 -3.06 -9.84 13.97
CA ARG A 153 -2.66 -10.79 12.95
C ARG A 153 -1.31 -10.36 12.34
N LYS A 154 -0.66 -11.28 11.64
CA LYS A 154 0.70 -11.06 11.16
C LYS A 154 0.67 -10.55 9.72
N MET A 155 1.46 -9.53 9.46
CA MET A 155 1.72 -8.94 8.15
C MET A 155 3.05 -9.45 7.61
N LYS A 156 3.09 -9.82 6.34
CA LYS A 156 4.33 -10.14 5.61
C LYS A 156 5.08 -8.87 5.22
N MET A 157 6.37 -8.97 4.89
CA MET A 157 7.19 -7.82 4.47
C MET A 157 6.64 -7.08 3.25
N LEU A 158 6.06 -7.77 2.27
CA LEU A 158 5.41 -7.11 1.13
C LEU A 158 4.23 -6.25 1.58
N GLY A 159 3.44 -6.73 2.55
CA GLY A 159 2.35 -5.94 3.13
C GLY A 159 2.84 -4.69 3.85
N LEU A 160 3.97 -4.76 4.56
CA LEU A 160 4.60 -3.58 5.15
C LEU A 160 5.03 -2.57 4.08
N LEU A 161 5.60 -3.06 2.98
CA LEU A 161 6.02 -2.21 1.87
C LEU A 161 4.81 -1.52 1.22
N HIS A 162 3.74 -2.26 0.94
CA HIS A 162 2.49 -1.71 0.43
C HIS A 162 1.88 -0.67 1.38
N LEU A 163 1.86 -0.95 2.69
CA LEU A 163 1.38 0.00 3.70
C LEU A 163 2.16 1.32 3.67
N LEU A 164 3.48 1.25 3.62
CA LEU A 164 4.34 2.43 3.53
C LEU A 164 4.10 3.21 2.23
N TRP A 165 3.98 2.52 1.10
CA TRP A 165 3.73 3.14 -0.21
C TRP A 165 2.38 3.85 -0.26
N GLU A 166 1.33 3.20 0.20
CA GLU A 166 -0.03 3.76 0.17
C GLU A 166 -0.18 4.94 1.12
N ASN A 167 0.33 4.83 2.36
CA ASN A 167 0.26 5.92 3.33
C ASN A 167 1.03 7.17 2.91
N THR A 168 2.06 7.01 2.08
CA THR A 168 2.87 8.13 1.57
C THR A 168 2.38 8.65 0.22
N GLY A 169 1.33 8.06 -0.36
CA GLY A 169 0.80 8.41 -1.68
C GLY A 169 1.76 8.10 -2.84
N LEU A 170 2.70 7.14 -2.64
CA LEU A 170 3.61 6.73 -3.70
C LEU A 170 2.94 5.84 -4.74
N ASN A 171 1.79 5.28 -4.44
CA ASN A 171 0.90 4.55 -5.35
C ASN A 171 -0.03 5.44 -6.18
N GLU A 172 0.00 6.76 -5.97
CA GLU A 172 -0.80 7.73 -6.71
C GLU A 172 0.05 8.44 -7.75
N TRP A 173 -0.52 8.78 -8.88
CA TRP A 173 0.13 9.59 -9.90
C TRP A 173 -0.73 10.75 -10.38
N ALA A 174 -0.06 11.84 -10.65
CA ALA A 174 -0.66 13.00 -11.29
C ALA A 174 0.40 13.78 -12.09
N PRO A 175 0.05 14.46 -13.19
CA PRO A 175 1.01 15.11 -14.08
C PRO A 175 1.93 16.14 -13.41
N TRP A 176 1.49 16.77 -12.33
CA TRP A 176 2.33 17.74 -11.57
C TRP A 176 3.43 17.08 -10.73
N LEU A 177 3.41 15.74 -10.58
CA LEU A 177 4.47 14.98 -9.90
C LEU A 177 5.64 14.66 -10.84
N GLU A 178 5.51 14.96 -12.13
CA GLU A 178 6.57 14.75 -13.11
C GLU A 178 7.85 15.48 -12.68
N GLY A 179 8.98 14.75 -12.65
CA GLY A 179 10.27 15.27 -12.20
C GLY A 179 10.42 15.52 -10.69
N LYS A 180 9.34 15.40 -9.90
CA LYS A 180 9.37 15.67 -8.44
C LYS A 180 9.58 14.41 -7.59
N ARG A 181 9.36 13.21 -8.13
CA ARG A 181 9.58 11.94 -7.43
C ARG A 181 11.04 11.49 -7.55
N ARG A 182 11.94 12.27 -6.93
CA ARG A 182 13.34 11.89 -6.81
C ARG A 182 13.53 10.89 -5.67
N LEU A 183 14.57 10.08 -5.72
CA LEU A 183 14.92 9.12 -4.67
C LEU A 183 14.86 9.73 -3.26
N THR A 184 15.47 10.90 -3.09
CA THR A 184 15.51 11.61 -1.79
C THR A 184 14.12 11.92 -1.28
N THR A 185 13.22 12.42 -2.14
CA THR A 185 11.82 12.73 -1.78
C THR A 185 11.06 11.46 -1.35
N VAL A 186 11.22 10.38 -2.11
CA VAL A 186 10.59 9.09 -1.80
C VAL A 186 11.07 8.58 -0.45
N MET A 187 12.37 8.50 -0.24
CA MET A 187 12.95 7.97 1.00
C MET A 187 12.64 8.84 2.22
N THR A 188 12.59 10.17 2.05
CA THR A 188 12.18 11.09 3.13
C THR A 188 10.72 10.85 3.56
N ARG A 189 9.81 10.66 2.59
CA ARG A 189 8.40 10.33 2.90
C ARG A 189 8.28 9.00 3.64
N LEU A 190 8.98 7.97 3.19
CA LEU A 190 9.00 6.66 3.86
C LEU A 190 9.55 6.75 5.28
N GLN A 191 10.62 7.53 5.50
CA GLN A 191 11.19 7.75 6.83
C GLN A 191 10.22 8.45 7.78
N LYS A 192 9.54 9.50 7.28
CA LYS A 192 8.52 10.23 8.04
C LYS A 192 7.37 9.30 8.45
N GLU A 193 6.86 8.50 7.51
CA GLU A 193 5.78 7.56 7.79
C GLU A 193 6.21 6.49 8.80
N ALA A 194 7.41 5.92 8.64
CA ALA A 194 7.95 4.92 9.55
C ALA A 194 8.08 5.42 10.99
N SER A 195 8.17 6.74 11.21
CA SER A 195 8.24 7.34 12.55
C SER A 195 6.90 7.26 13.31
N SER A 196 5.78 7.10 12.60
CA SER A 196 4.45 6.91 13.18
C SER A 196 4.04 5.44 13.34
N ILE A 197 4.90 4.50 12.92
CA ILE A 197 4.60 3.06 12.93
C ILE A 197 5.41 2.36 14.04
N LYS A 198 4.76 1.48 14.81
CA LYS A 198 5.39 0.70 15.90
C LYS A 198 5.10 -0.78 15.77
N GLN A 199 6.11 -1.61 16.03
CA GLN A 199 5.95 -3.03 16.34
C GLN A 199 6.31 -3.26 17.83
N GLY A 200 5.33 -3.57 18.65
CA GLY A 200 5.51 -3.62 20.10
C GLY A 200 5.96 -2.26 20.64
N ARG A 201 7.18 -2.19 21.19
CA ARG A 201 7.80 -0.94 21.71
C ARG A 201 8.80 -0.31 20.74
N THR A 202 9.07 -0.95 19.60
CA THR A 202 10.07 -0.48 18.63
C THR A 202 9.37 0.40 17.59
N VAL A 203 9.84 1.64 17.42
CA VAL A 203 9.43 2.50 16.32
C VAL A 203 10.09 1.97 15.05
N LEU A 204 9.35 1.90 13.94
CA LEU A 204 9.86 1.34 12.69
C LEU A 204 11.06 2.15 12.18
N ALA A 205 11.02 3.47 12.27
CA ALA A 205 12.10 4.36 11.85
C ALA A 205 13.43 4.09 12.59
N ASP A 206 13.40 3.58 13.81
CA ASP A 206 14.61 3.29 14.60
C ASP A 206 15.37 2.05 14.10
N VAL A 207 14.76 1.24 13.25
CA VAL A 207 15.34 0.00 12.70
C VAL A 207 15.24 -0.07 11.18
N LEU A 208 14.79 1.01 10.53
CA LEU A 208 14.63 1.10 9.08
C LEU A 208 15.85 1.74 8.44
N LEU A 209 16.42 1.07 7.45
CA LEU A 209 17.48 1.57 6.59
C LEU A 209 16.88 1.90 5.22
N LEU A 210 17.12 3.12 4.76
CA LEU A 210 16.64 3.63 3.49
C LEU A 210 17.81 4.09 2.62
N GLN A 211 17.70 3.84 1.32
CA GLN A 211 18.69 4.29 0.34
C GLN A 211 18.91 5.81 0.42
N GLY A 212 20.17 6.25 0.46
CA GLY A 212 20.54 7.67 0.47
C GLY A 212 20.33 8.41 1.80
N ASN A 213 19.85 7.76 2.86
CA ASN A 213 19.61 8.39 4.17
C ASN A 213 20.73 8.05 5.18
N GLU A 214 21.96 8.48 4.90
CA GLU A 214 23.15 8.11 5.65
C GLU A 214 23.02 8.34 7.16
N HIS A 215 22.56 9.53 7.56
CA HIS A 215 22.47 9.90 8.98
C HIS A 215 21.48 9.00 9.75
N ALA A 216 20.27 8.82 9.22
CA ALA A 216 19.27 7.97 9.84
C ALA A 216 19.71 6.50 9.84
N ASN A 217 20.35 6.03 8.75
CA ASN A 217 20.86 4.67 8.68
C ASN A 217 21.92 4.40 9.76
N LYS A 218 22.89 5.29 9.97
CA LYS A 218 23.89 5.16 11.05
C LYS A 218 23.25 5.10 12.43
N LYS A 219 22.26 5.94 12.68
CA LYS A 219 21.49 5.95 13.93
C LYS A 219 20.74 4.64 14.14
N ALA A 220 20.05 4.14 13.11
CA ALA A 220 19.31 2.88 13.16
C ALA A 220 20.23 1.67 13.39
N VAL A 221 21.39 1.61 12.72
CA VAL A 221 22.40 0.55 12.93
C VAL A 221 22.88 0.55 14.38
N SER A 222 23.24 1.71 14.92
CA SER A 222 23.71 1.84 16.31
C SER A 222 22.63 1.45 17.32
N TYR A 223 21.39 1.90 17.10
CA TYR A 223 20.24 1.52 17.92
C TYR A 223 19.97 0.02 17.89
N ALA A 224 19.96 -0.58 16.69
CA ALA A 224 19.71 -2.01 16.50
C ALA A 224 20.77 -2.88 17.19
N CYS A 225 22.04 -2.49 17.08
CA CYS A 225 23.15 -3.16 17.76
C CYS A 225 22.99 -3.09 19.29
N ALA A 226 22.76 -1.90 19.84
CA ALA A 226 22.64 -1.70 21.30
C ALA A 226 21.40 -2.37 21.91
N ASN A 227 20.32 -2.53 21.14
CA ASN A 227 19.04 -3.04 21.65
C ASN A 227 18.68 -4.44 21.16
N SER A 228 19.61 -5.17 20.54
CA SER A 228 19.39 -6.52 19.97
C SER A 228 18.19 -6.53 19.02
N ARG A 229 18.19 -5.61 18.03
CA ARG A 229 17.12 -5.49 17.04
C ARG A 229 17.59 -5.92 15.66
N ARG A 230 16.67 -6.52 14.91
CA ARG A 230 16.82 -6.72 13.45
C ARG A 230 16.62 -5.41 12.73
N LEU A 231 17.28 -5.25 11.60
CA LEU A 231 17.08 -4.14 10.71
C LEU A 231 16.11 -4.54 9.58
N ILE A 232 15.35 -3.57 9.12
CA ILE A 232 14.58 -3.63 7.88
C ILE A 232 15.27 -2.69 6.89
N VAL A 233 15.56 -3.18 5.69
CA VAL A 233 16.24 -2.42 4.63
C VAL A 233 15.26 -2.25 3.49
N ILE A 234 15.07 -1.03 3.00
CA ILE A 234 14.32 -0.74 1.77
C ILE A 234 15.24 0.04 0.84
N SER A 235 15.51 -0.54 -0.32
CA SER A 235 16.41 0.06 -1.33
C SER A 235 16.12 -0.52 -2.70
N GLU A 236 16.47 0.23 -3.72
CA GLU A 236 16.54 -0.25 -5.10
C GLU A 236 17.71 -1.24 -5.25
N LEU A 237 17.49 -2.32 -6.00
CA LEU A 237 18.56 -3.23 -6.42
C LEU A 237 19.39 -2.60 -7.54
N ASN A 238 20.70 -2.92 -7.56
CA ASN A 238 21.54 -2.58 -8.73
C ASN A 238 20.99 -3.25 -10.00
N GLU A 239 21.40 -2.79 -11.16
CA GLU A 239 21.06 -3.39 -12.44
C GLU A 239 21.35 -4.90 -12.43
N TRP A 240 20.47 -5.65 -13.10
CA TRP A 240 20.59 -7.11 -13.15
C TRP A 240 21.94 -7.54 -13.72
N SER A 241 22.57 -8.49 -13.03
CA SER A 241 23.74 -9.21 -13.52
C SER A 241 23.77 -10.60 -12.87
N PRO A 242 24.15 -11.66 -13.59
CA PRO A 242 24.33 -13.00 -13.00
C PRO A 242 25.33 -13.01 -11.83
N ALA A 243 26.35 -12.13 -11.87
CA ALA A 243 27.34 -11.99 -10.80
C ALA A 243 26.73 -11.51 -9.46
N LEU A 244 25.59 -10.81 -9.48
CA LEU A 244 24.90 -10.39 -8.26
C LEU A 244 24.37 -11.57 -7.46
N ILE A 245 23.95 -12.65 -8.12
CA ILE A 245 23.41 -13.84 -7.46
C ILE A 245 24.55 -14.66 -6.85
N ALA A 246 25.68 -14.74 -7.54
CA ALA A 246 26.87 -15.43 -7.04
C ALA A 246 27.58 -14.68 -5.91
N SER A 247 27.25 -13.41 -5.70
CA SER A 247 27.83 -12.62 -4.61
C SER A 247 27.18 -12.97 -3.27
N ASN A 248 27.99 -13.07 -2.21
CA ASN A 248 27.49 -13.26 -0.85
C ASN A 248 26.98 -11.97 -0.21
N ASN A 249 26.69 -10.94 -1.01
CA ASN A 249 26.21 -9.65 -0.56
C ASN A 249 24.93 -9.25 -1.30
N LEU A 250 23.98 -8.69 -0.58
CA LEU A 250 22.81 -8.06 -1.20
C LEU A 250 23.25 -6.76 -1.88
N SER A 251 23.22 -6.76 -3.21
CA SER A 251 23.70 -5.65 -4.02
C SER A 251 22.60 -4.60 -4.22
N LEU A 252 22.64 -3.57 -3.41
CA LEU A 252 21.74 -2.41 -3.45
C LEU A 252 22.40 -1.26 -4.22
N VAL A 253 21.59 -0.39 -4.81
CA VAL A 253 22.11 0.84 -5.44
C VAL A 253 22.90 1.66 -4.42
N GLY A 254 24.11 2.07 -4.81
CA GLY A 254 25.08 2.70 -3.91
C GLY A 254 26.07 1.73 -3.25
N THR A 255 25.91 0.41 -3.45
CA THR A 255 26.95 -0.57 -3.06
C THR A 255 28.12 -0.48 -4.04
N THR A 256 29.33 -0.35 -3.51
CA THR A 256 30.57 -0.43 -4.29
C THR A 256 31.33 -1.71 -3.93
N LYS A 257 32.41 -2.02 -4.68
CA LYS A 257 33.26 -3.19 -4.39
C LYS A 257 33.78 -3.21 -2.96
N ASN A 258 33.98 -2.03 -2.36
CA ASN A 258 34.65 -1.87 -1.07
C ASN A 258 33.80 -1.24 0.02
N SER A 259 32.53 -0.89 -0.26
CA SER A 259 31.65 -0.26 0.73
C SER A 259 30.19 -0.55 0.48
N PRO A 260 29.40 -0.71 1.55
CA PRO A 260 27.93 -0.77 1.46
C PRO A 260 27.38 0.62 1.12
N PRO A 261 26.08 0.74 0.82
CA PRO A 261 25.42 2.04 0.68
C PRO A 261 25.63 2.90 1.93
N ALA A 262 25.60 4.23 1.75
CA ALA A 262 25.92 5.20 2.79
C ALA A 262 25.13 4.96 4.11
N GLY A 263 25.89 4.78 5.19
CA GLY A 263 25.35 4.55 6.53
C GLY A 263 24.78 3.16 6.81
N MET A 264 24.77 2.26 5.81
CA MET A 264 24.29 0.88 5.97
C MET A 264 25.42 -0.06 6.42
N PRO A 265 25.11 -1.21 7.04
CA PRO A 265 26.09 -2.27 7.27
C PRO A 265 26.35 -3.05 5.97
N TYR A 266 27.41 -3.85 5.93
CA TYR A 266 27.54 -4.89 4.91
C TYR A 266 26.40 -5.90 5.08
N LEU A 267 25.64 -6.13 4.02
CA LEU A 267 24.48 -6.99 3.98
C LEU A 267 24.84 -8.33 3.37
N ASN A 268 25.27 -9.27 4.20
CA ASN A 268 25.64 -10.60 3.71
C ASN A 268 24.38 -11.45 3.49
N ILE A 269 24.30 -12.12 2.37
CA ILE A 269 23.25 -13.06 2.06
C ILE A 269 23.87 -14.36 1.52
N ASP A 270 23.42 -15.48 2.03
CA ASP A 270 23.80 -16.78 1.50
C ASP A 270 23.19 -16.96 0.10
N SER A 271 23.98 -17.50 -0.86
CA SER A 271 23.55 -17.65 -2.26
C SER A 271 22.28 -18.51 -2.37
N SER A 272 22.21 -19.61 -1.63
CA SER A 272 21.03 -20.49 -1.63
C SER A 272 19.78 -19.78 -1.13
N ARG A 273 19.93 -18.91 -0.15
CA ARG A 273 18.85 -18.07 0.39
C ARG A 273 18.45 -16.99 -0.62
N TRP A 274 19.43 -16.42 -1.32
CA TRP A 274 19.16 -15.44 -2.36
C TRP A 274 18.39 -16.06 -3.52
N GLU A 275 18.84 -17.20 -4.06
CA GLU A 275 18.14 -17.95 -5.09
C GLU A 275 16.74 -18.35 -4.68
N SER A 276 16.59 -18.88 -3.46
CA SER A 276 15.30 -19.23 -2.87
C SER A 276 14.35 -18.04 -2.72
N SER A 277 14.89 -16.83 -2.46
CA SER A 277 14.11 -15.59 -2.43
C SER A 277 13.65 -15.22 -3.83
N LEU A 278 14.54 -15.22 -4.82
CA LEU A 278 14.25 -14.88 -6.21
C LEU A 278 13.19 -15.81 -6.83
N ALA A 279 13.27 -17.11 -6.53
CA ALA A 279 12.32 -18.12 -7.04
C ALA A 279 10.85 -17.83 -6.63
N ARG A 280 10.63 -17.05 -5.57
CA ARG A 280 9.29 -16.64 -5.13
C ARG A 280 8.73 -15.45 -5.89
N PHE A 281 9.57 -14.71 -6.64
CA PHE A 281 9.22 -13.48 -7.34
C PHE A 281 9.60 -13.55 -8.82
N PRO A 282 9.13 -14.58 -9.58
CA PRO A 282 9.59 -14.78 -10.96
C PRO A 282 9.23 -13.63 -11.90
N ARG A 283 8.13 -12.92 -11.66
CA ARG A 283 7.72 -11.75 -12.46
C ARG A 283 8.62 -10.54 -12.20
N ASP A 284 8.91 -10.29 -10.93
CA ASP A 284 9.80 -9.20 -10.52
C ASP A 284 11.21 -9.45 -11.06
N VAL A 285 11.69 -10.68 -11.00
CA VAL A 285 12.99 -11.07 -11.58
C VAL A 285 13.00 -10.87 -13.09
N ALA A 286 11.95 -11.30 -13.80
CA ALA A 286 11.86 -11.09 -15.25
C ALA A 286 11.77 -9.61 -15.64
N TRP A 287 11.13 -8.77 -14.81
CA TRP A 287 11.13 -7.32 -14.97
C TRP A 287 12.53 -6.74 -14.77
N TRP A 288 13.21 -7.14 -13.70
CA TRP A 288 14.57 -6.73 -13.37
C TRP A 288 15.58 -7.10 -14.46
N GLN A 289 15.49 -8.34 -15.00
CA GLN A 289 16.35 -8.82 -16.10
C GLN A 289 16.21 -8.00 -17.38
N ARG A 290 15.12 -7.30 -17.56
CA ARG A 290 14.85 -6.40 -18.69
C ARG A 290 15.21 -4.94 -18.39
N GLY A 291 15.90 -4.67 -17.29
CA GLY A 291 16.29 -3.33 -16.87
C GLY A 291 15.22 -2.59 -16.06
N GLY A 292 14.14 -3.27 -15.69
CA GLY A 292 13.08 -2.67 -14.87
C GLY A 292 13.53 -2.45 -13.42
N LYS A 293 13.03 -1.41 -12.79
CA LYS A 293 13.35 -1.01 -11.42
C LYS A 293 12.71 -1.96 -10.40
N ILE A 294 13.51 -2.43 -9.44
CA ILE A 294 13.08 -3.29 -8.35
C ILE A 294 13.41 -2.66 -7.00
N ILE A 295 12.43 -2.57 -6.14
CA ILE A 295 12.61 -2.27 -4.72
C ILE A 295 12.72 -3.58 -3.96
N ALA A 296 13.84 -3.76 -3.27
CA ALA A 296 14.02 -4.86 -2.33
C ALA A 296 13.68 -4.39 -0.92
N VAL A 297 12.90 -5.19 -0.20
CA VAL A 297 12.80 -5.10 1.25
C VAL A 297 13.46 -6.32 1.87
N ALA A 298 14.42 -6.09 2.75
CA ALA A 298 15.16 -7.15 3.42
C ALA A 298 15.04 -7.04 4.94
N VAL A 299 15.04 -8.19 5.59
CA VAL A 299 15.16 -8.29 7.05
C VAL A 299 16.50 -8.92 7.38
N THR A 300 17.23 -8.33 8.35
CA THR A 300 18.52 -8.80 8.77
C THR A 300 18.48 -9.42 10.17
N ASP A 301 19.58 -10.05 10.57
CA ASP A 301 19.90 -10.25 11.98
C ASP A 301 20.33 -8.93 12.65
N VAL A 302 20.61 -9.00 13.95
CA VAL A 302 21.24 -7.90 14.69
C VAL A 302 22.58 -7.55 14.02
N PRO A 303 22.84 -6.28 13.68
CA PRO A 303 24.12 -5.88 13.11
C PRO A 303 25.24 -6.10 14.13
N VAL A 304 26.37 -6.57 13.65
CA VAL A 304 27.57 -6.83 14.43
C VAL A 304 28.70 -5.89 14.01
N LYS A 305 29.33 -5.26 14.98
CA LYS A 305 30.54 -4.46 14.76
C LYS A 305 31.73 -5.38 14.52
N LYS A 306 32.47 -5.14 13.45
CA LYS A 306 33.67 -5.89 13.07
C LYS A 306 34.83 -4.94 12.82
N THR A 307 36.06 -5.44 12.93
CA THR A 307 37.27 -4.70 12.58
C THR A 307 37.93 -5.36 11.37
N SER A 308 38.30 -4.57 10.39
CA SER A 308 39.03 -5.06 9.21
C SER A 308 40.49 -5.40 9.57
N GLU A 309 40.88 -6.64 9.37
CA GLU A 309 42.24 -7.10 9.62
C GLU A 309 43.31 -6.32 8.78
N LYS A 310 42.92 -5.91 7.55
CA LYS A 310 43.83 -5.20 6.63
C LYS A 310 44.01 -3.73 6.96
N SER A 311 42.96 -3.06 7.47
CA SER A 311 42.97 -1.59 7.63
C SER A 311 42.76 -1.11 9.04
N GLY A 312 42.46 -2.01 10.00
CA GLY A 312 42.12 -1.65 11.37
C GLY A 312 40.78 -0.88 11.48
N ARG A 313 40.10 -0.61 10.36
CA ARG A 313 38.84 0.16 10.38
C ARG A 313 37.67 -0.68 10.89
N GLU A 314 36.86 -0.08 11.75
CA GLU A 314 35.63 -0.67 12.23
C GLU A 314 34.50 -0.50 11.18
N TYR A 315 33.67 -1.51 11.05
CA TYR A 315 32.48 -1.53 10.19
C TYR A 315 31.39 -2.39 10.81
N PHE A 316 30.16 -2.18 10.35
CA PHE A 316 29.04 -3.03 10.71
C PHE A 316 28.74 -4.05 9.61
N SER A 317 28.33 -5.25 10.02
CA SER A 317 27.90 -6.33 9.14
C SER A 317 26.62 -6.94 9.68
N ALA A 318 25.67 -7.29 8.81
CA ALA A 318 24.44 -7.97 9.17
C ALA A 318 24.10 -9.08 8.15
N CYS A 319 23.64 -10.23 8.64
CA CYS A 319 23.16 -11.30 7.78
C CYS A 319 21.72 -11.06 7.37
N VAL A 320 21.43 -11.10 6.07
CA VAL A 320 20.09 -11.00 5.52
C VAL A 320 19.36 -12.32 5.74
N ARG A 321 18.18 -12.27 6.34
CA ARG A 321 17.32 -13.44 6.65
C ARG A 321 16.28 -13.69 5.59
N GLN A 322 15.73 -12.63 5.03
CA GLN A 322 14.67 -12.69 4.04
C GLN A 322 14.76 -11.48 3.13
N VAL A 323 14.45 -11.68 1.85
CA VAL A 323 14.27 -10.62 0.86
C VAL A 323 12.93 -10.81 0.17
N VAL A 324 12.26 -9.70 -0.08
CA VAL A 324 11.04 -9.59 -0.87
C VAL A 324 11.28 -8.54 -1.94
N LEU A 325 10.77 -8.78 -3.13
CA LEU A 325 10.88 -7.88 -4.27
C LEU A 325 9.54 -7.23 -4.58
N MET A 326 9.59 -6.02 -5.07
CA MET A 326 8.45 -5.27 -5.61
C MET A 326 8.91 -4.53 -6.86
N MET A 327 8.36 -4.90 -8.01
CA MET A 327 8.61 -4.12 -9.22
C MET A 327 7.90 -2.78 -9.14
N VAL A 328 8.55 -1.75 -9.65
CA VAL A 328 8.01 -0.39 -9.74
C VAL A 328 8.31 0.22 -11.09
N SER A 329 7.46 1.17 -11.53
CA SER A 329 7.73 2.00 -12.69
C SER A 329 8.82 3.05 -12.39
N GLU A 330 9.27 3.79 -13.42
CA GLU A 330 10.16 4.93 -13.24
C GLU A 330 9.56 6.02 -12.35
N ARG A 331 8.25 6.05 -12.22
CA ARG A 331 7.48 6.95 -11.39
C ARG A 331 7.21 6.42 -9.97
N TRP A 332 7.87 5.32 -9.60
CA TRP A 332 7.73 4.64 -8.30
C TRP A 332 6.35 4.04 -8.04
N ILE A 333 5.55 3.84 -9.07
CA ILE A 333 4.27 3.16 -8.97
C ILE A 333 4.53 1.65 -8.89
N PRO A 334 4.04 0.96 -7.86
CA PRO A 334 4.12 -0.50 -7.78
C PRO A 334 3.37 -1.18 -8.92
N LEU A 335 3.91 -2.28 -9.42
CA LEU A 335 3.35 -3.05 -10.52
C LEU A 335 3.27 -4.54 -10.11
N ASP A 336 2.24 -5.23 -10.56
CA ASP A 336 2.08 -6.68 -10.36
C ASP A 336 2.43 -7.48 -11.63
N SER A 337 2.59 -6.76 -12.77
CA SER A 337 2.97 -7.34 -14.05
C SER A 337 3.62 -6.32 -14.99
N SER A 338 4.36 -6.80 -15.99
CA SER A 338 4.90 -5.92 -17.05
C SER A 338 3.79 -5.30 -17.92
N TYR A 339 2.63 -5.93 -18.02
CA TYR A 339 1.48 -5.38 -18.73
C TYR A 339 0.90 -4.16 -18.02
N GLU A 340 0.86 -4.19 -16.70
CA GLU A 340 0.51 -2.98 -15.94
C GLU A 340 1.51 -1.84 -16.16
N GLY A 341 2.80 -2.17 -16.38
CA GLY A 341 3.81 -1.18 -16.77
C GLY A 341 3.50 -0.49 -18.09
N ILE A 342 2.95 -1.21 -19.08
CA ILE A 342 2.50 -0.63 -20.35
C ILE A 342 1.34 0.35 -20.12
N ILE A 343 0.37 -0.03 -19.31
CA ILE A 343 -0.78 0.83 -18.99
C ILE A 343 -0.34 2.05 -18.18
N GLU A 344 0.52 1.86 -17.17
CA GLU A 344 1.05 2.95 -16.35
C GLU A 344 1.79 3.99 -17.21
N GLU A 345 2.63 3.53 -18.12
CA GLU A 345 3.36 4.39 -19.05
C GLU A 345 2.42 5.16 -20.00
N LYS A 346 1.39 4.48 -20.54
CA LYS A 346 0.37 5.12 -21.39
C LYS A 346 -0.43 6.15 -20.60
N LEU A 347 -0.85 5.84 -19.37
CA LEU A 347 -1.55 6.77 -18.49
C LEU A 347 -0.71 8.03 -18.20
N ALA A 348 0.57 7.86 -17.93
CA ALA A 348 1.48 8.97 -17.69
C ALA A 348 1.72 9.82 -18.94
N LYS A 349 1.93 9.19 -20.13
CA LYS A 349 2.07 9.88 -21.43
C LYS A 349 0.82 10.70 -21.77
N GLU A 350 -0.36 10.16 -21.50
CA GLU A 350 -1.64 10.86 -21.70
C GLU A 350 -1.95 11.86 -20.57
N ARG A 351 -0.98 12.06 -19.64
CA ARG A 351 -1.10 13.01 -18.52
C ARG A 351 -2.33 12.77 -17.65
N ARG A 352 -2.66 11.49 -17.39
CA ARG A 352 -3.79 11.08 -16.57
C ARG A 352 -3.44 11.10 -15.08
N GLN A 353 -4.48 11.23 -14.25
CA GLN A 353 -4.36 11.05 -12.81
C GLN A 353 -4.93 9.69 -12.43
N PHE A 354 -4.14 8.92 -11.69
CA PHE A 354 -4.54 7.58 -11.32
C PHE A 354 -3.97 7.14 -9.97
N ILE A 355 -4.54 6.10 -9.43
CA ILE A 355 -4.13 5.41 -8.22
C ILE A 355 -3.89 3.95 -8.59
N LYS A 356 -2.79 3.37 -8.11
CA LYS A 356 -2.58 1.92 -8.04
C LYS A 356 -3.00 1.47 -6.65
N PRO A 357 -4.17 0.85 -6.45
CA PRO A 357 -4.54 0.31 -5.14
C PRO A 357 -3.56 -0.79 -4.72
N LEU A 358 -3.09 -0.77 -3.48
CA LEU A 358 -2.16 -1.78 -2.95
C LEU A 358 -2.78 -2.58 -1.81
N ILE A 359 -3.74 -1.99 -1.13
CA ILE A 359 -4.39 -2.57 0.03
C ILE A 359 -5.84 -2.87 -0.35
N TYR A 360 -6.23 -4.12 -0.19
CA TYR A 360 -7.56 -4.63 -0.51
C TYR A 360 -8.38 -4.81 0.76
N ASP A 361 -9.57 -4.24 0.78
CA ASP A 361 -10.54 -4.45 1.85
C ASP A 361 -11.60 -5.48 1.42
N SER A 362 -11.39 -6.74 1.78
CA SER A 362 -12.34 -7.81 1.46
C SER A 362 -13.71 -7.65 2.12
N ALA A 363 -13.84 -6.78 3.13
CA ALA A 363 -15.12 -6.46 3.76
C ALA A 363 -15.89 -5.36 3.00
N GLU A 364 -15.15 -4.48 2.30
CA GLU A 364 -15.72 -3.37 1.54
C GLU A 364 -15.73 -3.64 0.02
N ASP A 365 -14.66 -4.29 -0.50
CA ASP A 365 -14.46 -4.50 -1.93
C ASP A 365 -14.53 -5.98 -2.29
N GLN A 366 -15.35 -6.30 -3.26
CA GLN A 366 -15.42 -7.68 -3.76
C GLN A 366 -14.25 -7.97 -4.70
N TYR A 367 -13.79 -6.96 -5.44
CA TYR A 367 -12.66 -7.06 -6.36
C TYR A 367 -11.77 -5.82 -6.26
N HIS A 368 -10.48 -6.02 -6.56
CA HIS A 368 -9.43 -5.03 -6.52
C HIS A 368 -9.03 -4.68 -7.96
N PRO A 369 -9.22 -3.42 -8.43
CA PRO A 369 -8.79 -3.03 -9.76
C PRO A 369 -7.27 -2.84 -9.84
N ASP A 370 -6.71 -3.02 -11.05
CA ASP A 370 -5.29 -2.78 -11.26
C ASP A 370 -4.95 -1.29 -11.16
N PHE A 371 -5.81 -0.42 -11.69
CA PHE A 371 -5.70 1.03 -11.54
C PHE A 371 -7.07 1.67 -11.34
N ILE A 372 -7.06 2.89 -10.83
CA ILE A 372 -8.24 3.74 -10.68
C ILE A 372 -7.93 5.10 -11.30
N LEU A 373 -8.65 5.47 -12.38
CA LEU A 373 -8.60 6.82 -12.92
C LEU A 373 -9.43 7.77 -12.04
N THR A 374 -8.89 8.94 -11.76
CA THR A 374 -9.53 9.95 -10.87
C THR A 374 -9.85 11.27 -11.57
N ASP A 375 -9.46 11.41 -12.83
CA ASP A 375 -9.64 12.63 -13.66
C ASP A 375 -10.69 12.45 -14.77
N VAL A 376 -11.64 11.55 -14.61
CA VAL A 376 -12.60 11.18 -15.64
C VAL A 376 -13.79 12.15 -15.70
N ASN A 377 -14.23 12.52 -16.90
CA ASN A 377 -15.45 13.29 -17.10
C ASN A 377 -16.70 12.42 -16.81
N GLY A 378 -17.67 12.99 -16.10
CA GLY A 378 -18.93 12.31 -15.80
C GLY A 378 -18.87 11.25 -14.70
N ALA A 379 -17.68 10.97 -14.13
CA ALA A 379 -17.52 10.06 -13.01
C ALA A 379 -16.51 10.58 -11.99
N ASP A 380 -16.63 10.16 -10.73
CA ASP A 380 -15.65 10.50 -9.72
C ASP A 380 -14.36 9.70 -9.88
N PHE A 381 -14.49 8.46 -10.33
CA PHE A 381 -13.38 7.57 -10.67
C PHE A 381 -13.85 6.45 -11.61
N VAL A 382 -12.92 5.84 -12.31
CA VAL A 382 -13.15 4.68 -13.18
C VAL A 382 -12.11 3.60 -12.88
N PRO A 383 -12.53 2.38 -12.50
CA PRO A 383 -11.62 1.26 -12.33
C PRO A 383 -11.11 0.74 -13.69
N LEU A 384 -9.82 0.35 -13.72
CA LEU A 384 -9.15 -0.23 -14.87
C LEU A 384 -8.63 -1.63 -14.54
N GLU A 385 -8.79 -2.55 -15.48
CA GLU A 385 -8.34 -3.94 -15.39
C GLU A 385 -7.41 -4.31 -16.54
N VAL A 386 -6.39 -5.09 -16.23
CA VAL A 386 -5.40 -5.62 -17.18
C VAL A 386 -5.46 -7.15 -17.16
N TRP A 387 -6.04 -7.74 -18.21
CA TRP A 387 -6.19 -9.19 -18.32
C TRP A 387 -4.91 -9.80 -18.89
N GLY A 388 -4.05 -10.35 -18.04
CA GLY A 388 -2.72 -10.82 -18.41
C GLY A 388 -2.54 -12.36 -18.40
N ARG A 389 -3.63 -13.14 -18.39
CA ARG A 389 -3.59 -14.61 -18.42
C ARG A 389 -4.76 -15.19 -19.21
N ASP A 390 -4.58 -16.43 -19.72
CA ASP A 390 -5.55 -17.17 -20.54
C ASP A 390 -5.83 -18.60 -20.01
N THR A 391 -5.39 -18.91 -18.80
CA THR A 391 -5.71 -20.22 -18.20
C THR A 391 -7.21 -20.32 -17.91
N GLU A 392 -7.78 -21.52 -18.01
CA GLU A 392 -9.21 -21.75 -17.87
C GLU A 392 -9.77 -21.22 -16.56
N ASP A 393 -9.10 -21.50 -15.43
CA ASP A 393 -9.49 -20.97 -14.11
C ASP A 393 -9.48 -19.44 -14.09
N TYR A 394 -8.48 -18.81 -14.73
CA TYR A 394 -8.41 -17.35 -14.80
C TYR A 394 -9.52 -16.75 -15.65
N LEU A 395 -9.87 -17.38 -16.78
CA LEU A 395 -10.98 -16.93 -17.64
C LEU A 395 -12.32 -17.04 -16.94
N GLN A 396 -12.54 -18.08 -16.14
CA GLN A 396 -13.74 -18.21 -15.30
C GLN A 396 -13.80 -17.08 -14.25
N HIS A 397 -12.69 -16.79 -13.55
CA HIS A 397 -12.60 -15.68 -12.62
C HIS A 397 -12.80 -14.32 -13.30
N ARG A 398 -12.22 -14.13 -14.49
CA ARG A 398 -12.41 -12.94 -15.32
C ARG A 398 -13.88 -12.72 -15.63
N ALA A 399 -14.58 -13.71 -16.13
CA ALA A 399 -16.00 -13.59 -16.47
C ALA A 399 -16.87 -13.17 -15.27
N VAL A 400 -16.57 -13.72 -14.07
CA VAL A 400 -17.26 -13.33 -12.84
C VAL A 400 -16.93 -11.87 -12.46
N LYS A 401 -15.67 -11.46 -12.61
CA LYS A 401 -15.18 -10.11 -12.28
C LYS A 401 -15.77 -9.07 -13.27
N GLU A 402 -15.78 -9.36 -14.58
CA GLU A 402 -16.39 -8.51 -15.61
C GLU A 402 -17.89 -8.30 -15.35
N LYS A 403 -18.61 -9.39 -15.04
CA LYS A 403 -20.02 -9.30 -14.68
C LYS A 403 -20.26 -8.42 -13.46
N TRP A 404 -19.40 -8.51 -12.45
CA TRP A 404 -19.45 -7.67 -11.28
C TRP A 404 -19.17 -6.20 -11.62
N TYR A 405 -18.14 -5.89 -12.42
CA TYR A 405 -17.86 -4.52 -12.87
C TYR A 405 -19.03 -3.94 -13.64
N GLN A 406 -19.64 -4.71 -14.55
CA GLN A 406 -20.80 -4.27 -15.30
C GLN A 406 -21.99 -3.97 -14.39
N GLN A 407 -22.21 -4.79 -13.35
CA GLN A 407 -23.29 -4.56 -12.38
C GLN A 407 -23.01 -3.36 -11.47
N GLU A 408 -21.77 -3.17 -11.03
CA GLU A 408 -21.40 -2.13 -10.06
C GLU A 408 -21.21 -0.77 -10.73
N PHE A 409 -20.58 -0.72 -11.90
CA PHE A 409 -20.15 0.51 -12.57
C PHE A 409 -20.87 0.76 -13.92
N GLY A 410 -21.68 -0.18 -14.42
CA GLY A 410 -22.27 -0.08 -15.77
C GLY A 410 -21.17 0.03 -16.81
N ASP A 411 -21.24 1.07 -17.67
CA ASP A 411 -20.21 1.35 -18.69
C ASP A 411 -19.04 2.18 -18.14
N SER A 412 -19.03 2.49 -16.82
CA SER A 412 -18.00 3.31 -16.18
C SER A 412 -16.85 2.47 -15.63
N TRP A 413 -16.35 1.53 -16.39
CA TRP A 413 -15.10 0.80 -16.14
C TRP A 413 -14.38 0.54 -17.47
N TRP A 414 -13.09 0.19 -17.38
CA TRP A 414 -12.27 -0.02 -18.56
C TRP A 414 -11.40 -1.26 -18.38
N SER A 415 -11.12 -1.97 -19.47
CA SER A 415 -10.20 -3.10 -19.42
C SER A 415 -9.39 -3.25 -20.70
N TRP A 416 -8.27 -3.94 -20.59
CA TRP A 416 -7.41 -4.31 -21.69
C TRP A 416 -7.01 -5.78 -21.61
N ASP A 417 -7.12 -6.49 -22.72
CA ASP A 417 -6.74 -7.88 -22.87
C ASP A 417 -5.29 -7.97 -23.35
N ALA A 418 -4.35 -8.00 -22.41
CA ALA A 418 -2.92 -8.05 -22.68
C ALA A 418 -2.44 -9.40 -23.26
N VAL A 419 -3.25 -10.46 -23.19
CA VAL A 419 -2.92 -11.73 -23.82
C VAL A 419 -3.10 -11.66 -25.33
N ARG A 420 -4.17 -10.98 -25.79
CA ARG A 420 -4.44 -10.78 -27.21
C ARG A 420 -3.56 -9.71 -27.85
N ASP A 421 -3.21 -8.70 -27.07
CA ASP A 421 -2.38 -7.57 -27.49
C ASP A 421 -1.17 -7.36 -26.55
N PRO A 422 -0.20 -8.29 -26.52
CA PRO A 422 0.88 -8.25 -25.54
C PRO A 422 1.86 -7.08 -25.71
N ARG A 423 1.78 -6.35 -26.82
CA ARG A 423 2.60 -5.16 -27.09
C ARG A 423 1.87 -3.84 -26.79
N GLY A 424 0.55 -3.90 -26.56
CA GLY A 424 -0.25 -2.70 -26.32
C GLY A 424 -0.47 -1.84 -27.56
N GLU A 425 -0.50 -2.46 -28.75
CA GLU A 425 -0.71 -1.77 -30.04
C GLU A 425 -2.20 -1.41 -30.25
N GLU A 426 -3.11 -2.19 -29.64
CA GLU A 426 -4.57 -2.05 -29.77
C GLU A 426 -5.25 -1.61 -28.47
N ILE A 427 -4.49 -0.98 -27.54
CA ILE A 427 -5.06 -0.47 -26.29
C ILE A 427 -6.12 0.59 -26.61
N SER A 428 -7.37 0.32 -26.22
CA SER A 428 -8.49 1.24 -26.39
C SER A 428 -8.24 2.58 -25.67
N THR A 429 -8.91 3.64 -26.15
CA THR A 429 -8.81 4.96 -25.51
C THR A 429 -9.35 4.91 -24.10
N PHE A 430 -8.66 5.60 -23.17
CA PHE A 430 -9.17 5.76 -21.82
C PHE A 430 -10.40 6.67 -21.80
N PRO A 431 -11.27 6.53 -20.80
CA PRO A 431 -12.41 7.43 -20.59
C PRO A 431 -11.99 8.91 -20.63
N SER A 432 -12.84 9.77 -21.20
CA SER A 432 -12.53 11.19 -21.42
C SER A 432 -12.16 11.90 -20.13
N ARG A 433 -11.16 12.80 -20.20
CA ARG A 433 -10.68 13.58 -19.05
C ARG A 433 -11.56 14.80 -18.81
N LYS A 434 -11.73 15.24 -17.57
CA LYS A 434 -12.34 16.50 -17.17
C LYS A 434 -11.58 17.68 -17.80
N GLU A 435 -12.25 18.55 -18.55
CA GLU A 435 -11.62 19.64 -19.32
C GLU A 435 -10.94 20.70 -18.44
N HIS A 436 -11.38 20.90 -17.21
CA HIS A 436 -10.83 21.91 -16.29
C HIS A 436 -10.57 21.34 -14.90
N TYR A 437 -9.67 20.35 -14.81
CA TYR A 437 -9.22 19.89 -13.50
C TYR A 437 -8.27 20.93 -12.87
N LYS A 438 -8.83 21.91 -12.14
CA LYS A 438 -8.04 22.78 -11.27
C LYS A 438 -7.49 21.91 -10.14
N PHE A 439 -6.17 21.81 -10.08
CA PHE A 439 -5.44 21.11 -9.03
C PHE A 439 -5.88 21.58 -7.64
N ARG A 440 -6.54 20.72 -6.87
CA ARG A 440 -7.05 21.01 -5.52
C ARG A 440 -6.15 20.41 -4.43
N TYR A 441 -4.84 20.44 -4.60
CA TYR A 441 -3.97 20.24 -3.45
C TYR A 441 -3.24 21.53 -3.15
N PRO A 442 -3.33 22.04 -1.89
CA PRO A 442 -2.45 23.11 -1.48
C PRO A 442 -1.02 22.58 -1.61
N ILE A 443 -0.22 23.28 -2.40
CA ILE A 443 1.23 23.13 -2.36
C ILE A 443 1.61 23.54 -0.94
N GLU A 444 1.93 22.58 -0.06
CA GLU A 444 2.65 22.89 1.15
C GLU A 444 3.92 23.60 0.67
N LYS A 445 3.99 24.91 0.95
CA LYS A 445 5.20 25.70 0.72
C LYS A 445 6.27 25.05 1.57
N GLU A 446 7.27 24.49 0.91
CA GLU A 446 8.53 24.13 1.55
C GLU A 446 9.10 25.42 2.16
N THR A 447 9.05 25.54 3.48
CA THR A 447 9.86 26.46 4.29
C THR A 447 11.05 25.69 4.84
#